data_c4a4093710a4455d9563280e5b131684
#
_entry.id   c4a4093710a4455d9563280e5b131684
#
_cell.length_a   1.000
_cell.length_b   1.000
_cell.length_c   1.000
_cell.angle_alpha   90.00
_cell.angle_beta   90.00
_cell.angle_gamma   90.00
#
_symmetry.space_group_name_H-M   'P 1'
#
loop_
_entity.id
_entity.type
_entity.pdbx_description
1 polymer ?
#
loop_
_entity_poly.entity_id
_entity_poly.type
_entity_poly.pdbx_seq_one_letter_code
_entity_poly.pdbx_strand_id
1 'polypeptide(L)'
;MALRLAVVGLRVLCTSGVLIASAPAQQETYSPPKGDRARKAPAEVGMDAERLAAAITFAKEHATDWPKDFGKQEEIFGALLGPMPKDRADTNGLVIRHGYVVAEFGDTVAVDPTYSVAKSLLSTVTGVAVRDERIVDLDAQVRDLVEDGGYASTHNRKITWRHHLQQESEWDGSLWGKAHDFLGQKEFGAGARRPRELREPGTFYEYNDVRINRFALSLLRVFGRSVPDVFRDEVMAPIGASDSWRWIPYGNATVEVDGATVPSVSGGTRWGGGVWINSFDLARVGYLWLRGGVWGEQRVVPAAYVKAALTPSAHGPDYGFLWWLDTKGRNWPGLPTNAFGARGAGGNTVFVSPDHDLVIVWRWHSGARSADATFFRMVVEAIDGGK
;
A
#
# COMPACT_ATOMS: atom_id res chain seq x y z
N MET A 1 24.80 31.02 -89.35
CA MET A 1 24.29 29.66 -89.35
C MET A 1 24.71 29.06 -88.01
N ALA A 2 23.86 29.14 -86.99
CA ALA A 2 24.13 28.78 -85.63
C ALA A 2 23.16 27.66 -85.20
N LEU A 3 23.72 26.48 -84.93
CA LEU A 3 23.01 25.24 -84.51
C LEU A 3 22.69 25.34 -83.02
N ARG A 4 21.42 25.25 -82.63
CA ARG A 4 21.00 25.14 -81.19
C ARG A 4 20.84 23.65 -80.85
N LEU A 5 21.65 23.19 -79.93
CA LEU A 5 21.42 21.91 -79.25
C LEU A 5 20.37 22.09 -78.16
N ALA A 6 19.32 21.27 -78.16
CA ALA A 6 18.36 21.14 -77.10
C ALA A 6 18.82 20.01 -76.14
N VAL A 7 19.00 20.36 -74.89
CA VAL A 7 19.27 19.40 -73.79
C VAL A 7 17.94 19.04 -73.15
N VAL A 8 17.53 17.75 -73.25
CA VAL A 8 16.37 17.18 -72.60
C VAL A 8 16.82 16.71 -71.20
N GLY A 9 16.39 17.41 -70.13
CA GLY A 9 16.66 17.00 -68.75
C GLY A 9 15.62 16.02 -68.26
N LEU A 10 16.06 14.80 -67.96
CA LEU A 10 15.26 13.76 -67.32
C LEU A 10 15.17 14.05 -65.81
N ARG A 11 13.99 14.42 -65.30
CA ARG A 11 13.73 14.58 -63.88
C ARG A 11 13.31 13.22 -63.33
N VAL A 12 14.16 12.62 -62.48
CA VAL A 12 13.82 11.44 -61.68
C VAL A 12 13.11 11.95 -60.41
N LEU A 13 11.82 11.65 -60.26
CA LEU A 13 11.08 11.85 -59.02
C LEU A 13 11.42 10.70 -58.08
N CYS A 14 12.25 10.97 -57.05
CA CYS A 14 12.38 10.06 -55.91
C CYS A 14 11.20 10.32 -54.97
N THR A 15 10.22 9.43 -54.96
CA THR A 15 9.17 9.39 -53.92
C THR A 15 9.75 8.69 -52.69
N SER A 16 10.20 9.47 -51.70
CA SER A 16 10.56 8.97 -50.39
C SER A 16 9.29 8.56 -49.65
N GLY A 17 9.00 7.26 -49.63
CA GLY A 17 7.94 6.71 -48.74
C GLY A 17 8.34 6.86 -47.28
N VAL A 18 7.69 7.78 -46.57
CA VAL A 18 7.79 7.86 -45.10
C VAL A 18 6.97 6.70 -44.53
N LEU A 19 7.65 5.66 -44.05
CA LEU A 19 7.05 4.63 -43.21
C LEU A 19 6.69 5.29 -41.87
N ILE A 20 5.42 5.67 -41.69
CA ILE A 20 4.86 6.04 -40.41
C ILE A 20 4.76 4.74 -39.61
N ALA A 21 5.74 4.47 -38.74
CA ALA A 21 5.62 3.45 -37.73
C ALA A 21 4.44 3.85 -36.84
N SER A 22 3.32 3.11 -36.90
CA SER A 22 2.23 3.27 -35.97
C SER A 22 2.77 3.01 -34.58
N ALA A 23 2.71 4.02 -33.69
CA ALA A 23 2.95 3.81 -32.28
C ALA A 23 2.03 2.68 -31.81
N PRO A 24 2.52 1.75 -30.96
CA PRO A 24 1.66 0.72 -30.42
C PRO A 24 0.45 1.40 -29.75
N ALA A 25 -0.75 0.97 -30.13
CA ALA A 25 -1.98 1.45 -29.53
C ALA A 25 -1.83 1.34 -28.00
N GLN A 26 -1.93 2.46 -27.31
CA GLN A 26 -1.88 2.50 -25.86
C GLN A 26 -3.05 1.63 -25.39
N GLN A 27 -2.75 0.49 -24.81
CA GLN A 27 -3.77 -0.46 -24.37
C GLN A 27 -4.66 0.25 -23.35
N GLU A 28 -5.93 0.40 -23.68
CA GLU A 28 -6.89 1.12 -22.85
C GLU A 28 -6.89 0.50 -21.45
N THR A 29 -6.58 1.32 -20.43
CA THR A 29 -6.39 0.84 -19.06
C THR A 29 -7.74 0.50 -18.47
N TYR A 30 -8.04 -0.77 -18.27
CA TYR A 30 -9.28 -1.20 -17.65
C TYR A 30 -9.28 -0.88 -16.16
N SER A 31 -10.28 -0.13 -15.72
CA SER A 31 -10.55 0.16 -14.30
C SER A 31 -11.88 -0.47 -13.92
N PRO A 32 -11.88 -1.58 -13.15
CA PRO A 32 -13.10 -2.34 -12.87
C PRO A 32 -14.12 -1.50 -12.09
N PRO A 33 -15.38 -1.37 -12.55
CA PRO A 33 -16.45 -0.66 -11.85
C PRO A 33 -16.80 -1.32 -10.50
N LYS A 34 -17.65 -0.65 -9.70
CA LYS A 34 -18.08 -1.19 -8.39
C LYS A 34 -18.69 -2.59 -8.55
N GLY A 35 -18.21 -3.53 -7.75
CA GLY A 35 -18.67 -4.91 -7.72
C GLY A 35 -18.18 -5.79 -8.88
N ASP A 36 -17.55 -5.20 -9.88
CA ASP A 36 -17.00 -5.97 -11.00
C ASP A 36 -15.73 -6.73 -10.56
N ARG A 37 -15.67 -7.99 -10.95
CA ARG A 37 -14.57 -8.93 -10.75
C ARG A 37 -14.23 -9.59 -12.08
N ALA A 38 -14.16 -8.77 -13.13
CA ALA A 38 -13.90 -9.26 -14.48
C ALA A 38 -12.66 -10.15 -14.52
N ARG A 39 -12.80 -11.29 -15.17
CA ARG A 39 -11.76 -12.32 -15.27
C ARG A 39 -11.28 -12.45 -16.69
N LYS A 40 -10.01 -12.81 -16.84
CA LYS A 40 -9.44 -13.28 -18.10
C LYS A 40 -8.70 -14.57 -17.88
N ALA A 41 -8.69 -15.45 -18.89
CA ALA A 41 -7.81 -16.59 -18.87
C ALA A 41 -6.34 -16.11 -18.91
N PRO A 42 -5.41 -16.80 -18.24
CA PRO A 42 -3.99 -16.41 -18.22
C PRO A 42 -3.42 -16.10 -19.60
N ALA A 43 -3.71 -16.93 -20.60
CA ALA A 43 -3.25 -16.75 -21.97
C ALA A 43 -3.74 -15.45 -22.64
N GLU A 44 -4.94 -14.95 -22.29
CA GLU A 44 -5.49 -13.69 -22.83
C GLU A 44 -4.71 -12.45 -22.37
N VAL A 45 -3.97 -12.61 -21.28
CA VAL A 45 -3.12 -11.54 -20.71
C VAL A 45 -1.63 -11.89 -20.79
N GLY A 46 -1.25 -12.85 -21.63
CA GLY A 46 0.15 -13.22 -21.86
C GLY A 46 0.79 -13.93 -20.67
N MET A 47 0.06 -14.81 -19.99
CA MET A 47 0.56 -15.65 -18.91
C MET A 47 0.43 -17.14 -19.27
N ASP A 48 1.42 -17.92 -18.85
CA ASP A 48 1.40 -19.38 -18.91
C ASP A 48 0.50 -19.94 -17.80
N ALA A 49 -0.55 -20.67 -18.19
CA ALA A 49 -1.56 -21.18 -17.26
C ALA A 49 -1.02 -22.28 -16.34
N GLU A 50 -0.10 -23.13 -16.81
CA GLU A 50 0.46 -24.23 -16.01
C GLU A 50 1.42 -23.68 -14.94
N ARG A 51 2.28 -22.73 -15.32
CA ARG A 51 3.18 -22.05 -14.38
C ARG A 51 2.41 -21.25 -13.33
N LEU A 52 1.36 -20.54 -13.75
CA LEU A 52 0.50 -19.83 -12.81
C LEU A 52 -0.21 -20.79 -11.84
N ALA A 53 -0.71 -21.94 -12.33
CA ALA A 53 -1.31 -22.96 -11.48
C ALA A 53 -0.30 -23.55 -10.48
N ALA A 54 0.95 -23.77 -10.89
CA ALA A 54 2.02 -24.19 -9.99
C ALA A 54 2.31 -23.13 -8.91
N ALA A 55 2.33 -21.84 -9.27
CA ALA A 55 2.47 -20.75 -8.30
C ALA A 55 1.32 -20.74 -7.28
N ILE A 56 0.08 -20.91 -7.72
CA ILE A 56 -1.10 -20.98 -6.83
C ILE A 56 -1.03 -22.21 -5.90
N THR A 57 -0.54 -23.34 -6.39
CA THR A 57 -0.31 -24.55 -5.55
C THR A 57 0.70 -24.24 -4.46
N PHE A 58 1.84 -23.63 -4.82
CA PHE A 58 2.85 -23.19 -3.86
C PHE A 58 2.25 -22.25 -2.79
N ALA A 59 1.42 -21.28 -3.21
CA ALA A 59 0.80 -20.34 -2.27
C ALA A 59 -0.12 -21.04 -1.26
N LYS A 60 -0.88 -22.03 -1.69
CA LYS A 60 -1.76 -22.82 -0.80
C LYS A 60 -0.98 -23.66 0.21
N GLU A 61 0.18 -24.19 -0.17
CA GLU A 61 1.04 -25.02 0.67
C GLU A 61 1.83 -24.21 1.71
N HIS A 62 1.94 -22.88 1.52
CA HIS A 62 2.69 -21.98 2.40
C HIS A 62 1.77 -21.07 3.22
N ALA A 63 0.70 -21.65 3.78
CA ALA A 63 -0.19 -20.97 4.72
C ALA A 63 0.53 -20.60 6.03
N THR A 64 0.01 -19.59 6.73
CA THR A 64 0.48 -19.24 8.07
C THR A 64 0.18 -20.37 9.08
N ASP A 65 1.06 -20.53 10.04
CA ASP A 65 0.88 -21.40 11.22
C ASP A 65 0.10 -20.73 12.36
N TRP A 66 -0.25 -19.43 12.18
CA TRP A 66 -1.06 -18.72 13.16
C TRP A 66 -2.40 -19.40 13.40
N PRO A 67 -2.88 -19.48 14.68
CA PRO A 67 -4.16 -20.08 14.98
C PRO A 67 -5.29 -19.36 14.23
N LYS A 68 -6.33 -20.11 13.85
CA LYS A 68 -7.55 -19.51 13.28
C LYS A 68 -8.32 -18.73 14.32
N ASP A 69 -8.41 -19.25 15.53
CA ASP A 69 -9.04 -18.60 16.67
C ASP A 69 -8.15 -17.49 17.22
N PHE A 70 -8.66 -16.26 17.24
CA PHE A 70 -7.99 -15.12 17.82
C PHE A 70 -8.17 -14.96 19.33
N GLY A 71 -8.82 -15.89 20.01
CA GLY A 71 -9.05 -15.83 21.46
C GLY A 71 -7.76 -15.73 22.30
N LYS A 72 -6.61 -16.08 21.72
CA LYS A 72 -5.28 -15.96 22.33
C LYS A 72 -4.42 -14.82 21.78
N GLN A 73 -5.02 -13.87 21.08
CA GLN A 73 -4.28 -12.75 20.48
C GLN A 73 -3.50 -11.94 21.53
N GLU A 74 -4.03 -11.82 22.75
CA GLU A 74 -3.34 -11.13 23.83
C GLU A 74 -2.04 -11.83 24.26
N GLU A 75 -1.93 -13.14 24.10
CA GLU A 75 -0.69 -13.87 24.37
C GLU A 75 0.44 -13.49 23.40
N ILE A 76 0.07 -13.06 22.18
CA ILE A 76 1.03 -12.67 21.12
C ILE A 76 1.41 -11.20 21.26
N PHE A 77 0.44 -10.30 21.42
CA PHE A 77 0.66 -8.86 21.31
C PHE A 77 0.41 -8.07 22.60
N GLY A 78 0.09 -8.75 23.70
CA GLY A 78 -0.30 -8.12 24.97
C GLY A 78 -1.76 -7.64 24.93
N ALA A 79 -2.16 -6.92 25.98
CA ALA A 79 -3.56 -6.50 26.18
C ALA A 79 -4.12 -5.78 24.97
N LEU A 80 -5.28 -6.23 24.50
CA LEU A 80 -5.99 -5.62 23.38
C LEU A 80 -6.60 -4.29 23.79
N LEU A 81 -6.56 -3.34 22.88
CA LEU A 81 -7.20 -2.01 23.00
C LEU A 81 -8.49 -1.94 22.17
N GLY A 82 -8.63 -2.80 21.19
CA GLY A 82 -9.79 -2.89 20.31
C GLY A 82 -10.26 -4.33 20.08
N PRO A 83 -11.42 -4.52 19.47
CA PRO A 83 -11.95 -5.84 19.19
C PRO A 83 -11.10 -6.60 18.19
N MET A 84 -11.19 -7.94 18.25
CA MET A 84 -10.69 -8.88 17.24
C MET A 84 -11.85 -9.73 16.75
N PRO A 85 -11.83 -10.23 15.50
CA PRO A 85 -12.79 -11.24 15.08
C PRO A 85 -12.55 -12.53 15.87
N LYS A 86 -13.56 -13.39 15.93
CA LYS A 86 -13.41 -14.70 16.60
C LYS A 86 -12.40 -15.57 15.85
N ASP A 87 -12.57 -15.67 14.53
CA ASP A 87 -11.76 -16.52 13.68
C ASP A 87 -11.27 -15.75 12.44
N ARG A 88 -10.20 -16.23 11.82
CA ARG A 88 -9.71 -15.78 10.51
C ARG A 88 -10.02 -16.81 9.41
N ALA A 89 -10.05 -16.37 8.17
CA ALA A 89 -10.08 -17.25 7.01
C ALA A 89 -8.78 -18.06 6.86
N ASP A 90 -8.81 -19.07 6.01
CA ASP A 90 -7.62 -19.75 5.50
C ASP A 90 -6.81 -18.86 4.58
N THR A 91 -5.62 -19.34 4.18
CA THR A 91 -4.82 -18.65 3.17
C THR A 91 -5.64 -18.45 1.90
N ASN A 92 -5.60 -17.23 1.39
CA ASN A 92 -6.33 -16.86 0.20
C ASN A 92 -5.59 -15.76 -0.58
N GLY A 93 -5.93 -15.59 -1.84
CA GLY A 93 -5.29 -14.56 -2.62
C GLY A 93 -5.83 -14.40 -4.04
N LEU A 94 -5.36 -13.32 -4.65
CA LEU A 94 -5.71 -12.88 -6.00
C LEU A 94 -4.44 -12.54 -6.78
N VAL A 95 -4.45 -12.87 -8.06
CA VAL A 95 -3.51 -12.35 -9.05
C VAL A 95 -4.30 -11.51 -10.05
N ILE A 96 -3.94 -10.24 -10.18
CA ILE A 96 -4.58 -9.29 -11.09
C ILE A 96 -3.55 -8.79 -12.08
N ARG A 97 -3.86 -8.91 -13.37
CA ARG A 97 -3.06 -8.37 -14.46
C ARG A 97 -3.93 -7.53 -15.39
N HIS A 98 -3.44 -6.35 -15.78
CA HIS A 98 -4.18 -5.38 -16.62
C HIS A 98 -5.56 -5.00 -16.06
N GLY A 99 -5.76 -5.10 -14.73
CA GLY A 99 -7.03 -4.86 -14.06
C GLY A 99 -7.97 -6.08 -14.00
N TYR A 100 -7.63 -7.19 -14.62
CA TYR A 100 -8.43 -8.42 -14.63
C TYR A 100 -7.93 -9.45 -13.62
N VAL A 101 -8.83 -10.14 -12.97
CA VAL A 101 -8.49 -11.30 -12.13
C VAL A 101 -8.10 -12.45 -13.04
N VAL A 102 -6.87 -12.94 -12.91
CA VAL A 102 -6.32 -14.05 -13.70
C VAL A 102 -6.17 -15.33 -12.88
N ALA A 103 -6.06 -15.21 -11.57
CA ALA A 103 -6.13 -16.34 -10.65
C ALA A 103 -6.72 -15.90 -9.30
N GLU A 104 -7.34 -16.87 -8.63
CA GLU A 104 -7.94 -16.70 -7.31
C GLU A 104 -7.89 -18.02 -6.55
N PHE A 105 -7.65 -17.97 -5.25
CA PHE A 105 -7.66 -19.14 -4.38
C PHE A 105 -8.11 -18.81 -2.96
N GLY A 106 -8.71 -19.78 -2.29
CA GLY A 106 -9.25 -19.61 -0.94
C GLY A 106 -10.47 -18.70 -0.89
N ASP A 107 -10.86 -18.26 0.30
CA ASP A 107 -11.99 -17.35 0.52
C ASP A 107 -11.52 -15.90 0.43
N THR A 108 -11.56 -15.35 -0.79
CA THR A 108 -11.12 -13.98 -1.10
C THR A 108 -12.13 -12.91 -0.72
N VAL A 109 -13.34 -13.30 -0.32
CA VAL A 109 -14.39 -12.37 0.17
C VAL A 109 -14.43 -12.27 1.68
N ALA A 110 -13.69 -13.12 2.39
CA ALA A 110 -13.54 -13.03 3.85
C ALA A 110 -13.00 -11.66 4.28
N VAL A 111 -13.64 -11.09 5.28
CA VAL A 111 -13.29 -9.76 5.84
C VAL A 111 -12.45 -9.95 7.09
N ASP A 112 -11.15 -9.92 6.92
CA ASP A 112 -10.17 -10.23 7.96
C ASP A 112 -9.27 -9.03 8.31
N PRO A 113 -8.67 -9.00 9.51
CA PRO A 113 -7.65 -8.03 9.89
C PRO A 113 -6.45 -8.05 8.95
N THR A 114 -5.95 -6.87 8.59
CA THR A 114 -4.78 -6.72 7.71
C THR A 114 -3.50 -6.36 8.45
N TYR A 115 -3.62 -6.04 9.73
CA TYR A 115 -2.52 -5.51 10.53
C TYR A 115 -1.83 -4.31 9.85
N SER A 116 -0.52 -4.36 9.72
CA SER A 116 0.26 -3.20 9.24
C SER A 116 0.05 -2.82 7.77
N VAL A 117 -0.72 -3.57 6.98
CA VAL A 117 -1.20 -3.09 5.67
C VAL A 117 -1.97 -1.77 5.83
N ALA A 118 -2.65 -1.57 6.98
CA ALA A 118 -3.32 -0.32 7.32
C ALA A 118 -2.42 0.93 7.20
N LYS A 119 -1.10 0.80 7.37
CA LYS A 119 -0.15 1.92 7.20
C LYS A 119 -0.15 2.45 5.76
N SER A 120 -0.16 1.55 4.78
CA SER A 120 -0.22 1.95 3.36
C SER A 120 -1.57 2.57 3.01
N LEU A 121 -2.65 2.18 3.70
CA LEU A 121 -3.96 2.83 3.56
C LEU A 121 -3.94 4.25 4.18
N LEU A 122 -3.23 4.48 5.30
CA LEU A 122 -2.99 5.82 5.84
C LEU A 122 -2.19 6.69 4.87
N SER A 123 -1.20 6.13 4.19
CA SER A 123 -0.50 6.83 3.10
C SER A 123 -1.46 7.28 2.01
N THR A 124 -2.41 6.42 1.63
CA THR A 124 -3.42 6.76 0.62
C THR A 124 -4.31 7.92 1.10
N VAL A 125 -4.75 7.90 2.36
CA VAL A 125 -5.52 9.00 2.99
C VAL A 125 -4.70 10.30 3.05
N THR A 126 -3.40 10.19 3.31
CA THR A 126 -2.50 11.38 3.27
C THR A 126 -2.41 11.94 1.85
N GLY A 127 -2.38 11.08 0.84
CA GLY A 127 -2.45 11.50 -0.56
C GLY A 127 -3.74 12.28 -0.89
N VAL A 128 -4.86 11.90 -0.27
CA VAL A 128 -6.12 12.68 -0.34
C VAL A 128 -5.95 14.05 0.33
N ALA A 129 -5.33 14.12 1.51
CA ALA A 129 -5.07 15.40 2.18
C ALA A 129 -4.21 16.34 1.33
N VAL A 130 -3.25 15.79 0.58
CA VAL A 130 -2.43 16.56 -0.37
C VAL A 130 -3.25 16.99 -1.60
N ARG A 131 -4.08 16.10 -2.15
CA ARG A 131 -4.98 16.43 -3.27
C ARG A 131 -5.92 17.60 -2.93
N ASP A 132 -6.45 17.58 -1.72
CA ASP A 132 -7.43 18.54 -1.23
C ASP A 132 -6.77 19.79 -0.61
N GLU A 133 -5.46 19.95 -0.80
CA GLU A 133 -4.65 21.09 -0.30
C GLU A 133 -4.74 21.30 1.22
N ARG A 134 -5.14 20.26 1.98
CA ARG A 134 -5.14 20.29 3.45
C ARG A 134 -3.72 20.17 4.01
N ILE A 135 -2.84 19.47 3.29
CA ILE A 135 -1.41 19.41 3.53
C ILE A 135 -0.73 19.85 2.24
N VAL A 136 -0.31 21.08 2.17
CA VAL A 136 0.30 21.68 0.98
C VAL A 136 1.79 21.38 0.86
N ASP A 137 2.45 21.16 2.00
CA ASP A 137 3.88 20.84 2.07
C ASP A 137 4.11 19.71 3.08
N LEU A 138 4.66 18.60 2.60
CA LEU A 138 4.99 17.46 3.44
C LEU A 138 6.19 17.71 4.36
N ASP A 139 7.00 18.72 4.09
CA ASP A 139 8.14 19.13 4.91
C ASP A 139 7.76 20.21 5.93
N ALA A 140 6.53 20.74 5.89
CA ALA A 140 5.98 21.59 6.94
C ALA A 140 5.80 20.82 8.25
N GLN A 141 5.91 21.54 9.37
CA GLN A 141 5.77 20.95 10.69
C GLN A 141 4.31 20.56 10.96
N VAL A 142 4.09 19.36 11.52
CA VAL A 142 2.75 18.86 11.81
C VAL A 142 1.99 19.80 12.75
N ARG A 143 2.70 20.45 13.69
CA ARG A 143 2.12 21.40 14.65
C ARG A 143 1.47 22.62 14.01
N ASP A 144 1.82 22.95 12.77
CA ASP A 144 1.25 24.11 12.08
C ASP A 144 -0.22 23.88 11.70
N LEU A 145 -0.66 22.61 11.70
CA LEU A 145 -2.04 22.19 11.41
C LEU A 145 -2.68 21.40 12.56
N VAL A 146 -1.91 20.99 13.58
CA VAL A 146 -2.38 20.12 14.67
C VAL A 146 -1.98 20.70 16.03
N GLU A 147 -2.94 21.36 16.69
CA GLU A 147 -2.73 22.09 17.95
C GLU A 147 -3.23 21.32 19.19
N ASP A 148 -3.18 19.98 19.18
CA ASP A 148 -3.70 19.15 20.27
C ASP A 148 -2.68 18.83 21.39
N GLY A 149 -1.59 19.57 21.43
CA GLY A 149 -0.52 19.40 22.43
C GLY A 149 0.50 18.31 22.10
N GLY A 150 0.21 17.37 21.18
CA GLY A 150 1.11 16.26 20.87
C GLY A 150 2.42 16.65 20.18
N TYR A 151 2.52 17.89 19.70
CA TYR A 151 3.71 18.45 19.05
C TYR A 151 4.23 19.71 19.76
N ALA A 152 3.86 19.94 21.03
CA ALA A 152 4.23 21.14 21.76
C ALA A 152 5.67 21.12 22.30
N SER A 153 6.26 19.93 22.57
CA SER A 153 7.60 19.82 23.12
C SER A 153 8.67 20.35 22.17
N THR A 154 9.84 20.73 22.71
CA THR A 154 11.00 21.18 21.90
C THR A 154 11.43 20.14 20.89
N HIS A 155 11.27 18.85 21.21
CA HIS A 155 11.57 17.73 20.32
C HIS A 155 10.48 17.55 19.25
N ASN A 156 9.23 17.31 19.67
CA ASN A 156 8.14 16.97 18.76
C ASN A 156 7.76 18.11 17.80
N ARG A 157 7.99 19.37 18.16
CA ARG A 157 7.70 20.53 17.30
C ARG A 157 8.42 20.53 15.98
N LYS A 158 9.53 19.75 15.85
CA LYS A 158 10.36 19.63 14.65
C LYS A 158 9.82 18.59 13.65
N ILE A 159 8.83 17.80 14.09
CA ILE A 159 8.30 16.68 13.28
C ILE A 159 7.50 17.23 12.11
N THR A 160 7.81 16.74 10.91
CA THR A 160 7.10 17.03 9.67
C THR A 160 6.17 15.87 9.27
N TRP A 161 5.27 16.10 8.32
CA TRP A 161 4.42 15.08 7.73
C TRP A 161 5.26 13.96 7.09
N ARG A 162 6.33 14.35 6.38
CA ARG A 162 7.27 13.41 5.78
C ARG A 162 7.93 12.50 6.80
N HIS A 163 8.34 13.02 7.95
CA HIS A 163 8.94 12.22 9.01
C HIS A 163 8.01 11.11 9.49
N HIS A 164 6.72 11.36 9.62
CA HIS A 164 5.75 10.31 9.95
C HIS A 164 5.60 9.30 8.81
N LEU A 165 5.46 9.75 7.59
CA LEU A 165 5.30 8.90 6.41
C LEU A 165 6.49 7.96 6.18
N GLN A 166 7.71 8.42 6.48
CA GLN A 166 8.94 7.65 6.36
C GLN A 166 9.31 6.86 7.63
N GLN A 167 8.47 6.92 8.69
CA GLN A 167 8.78 6.32 10.00
C GLN A 167 10.07 6.87 10.64
N GLU A 168 10.32 8.15 10.44
CA GLU A 168 11.47 8.89 10.96
C GLU A 168 11.05 9.99 11.94
N SER A 169 9.81 9.97 12.42
CA SER A 169 9.28 11.06 13.23
C SER A 169 9.93 11.17 14.60
N GLU A 170 10.43 10.08 15.16
CA GLU A 170 10.95 10.06 16.54
C GLU A 170 10.00 10.70 17.56
N TRP A 171 8.70 10.70 17.30
CA TRP A 171 7.70 11.28 18.18
C TRP A 171 7.82 10.70 19.59
N ASP A 172 7.90 11.59 20.57
CA ASP A 172 7.98 11.29 21.99
C ASP A 172 6.62 11.48 22.66
N GLY A 173 6.11 10.46 23.32
CA GLY A 173 4.84 10.55 24.02
C GLY A 173 4.20 9.20 24.30
N SER A 174 2.99 9.25 24.79
CA SER A 174 2.11 8.10 24.98
C SER A 174 0.77 8.35 24.30
N LEU A 175 0.22 7.34 23.65
CA LEU A 175 -1.07 7.42 22.99
C LEU A 175 -1.87 6.15 23.25
N TRP A 176 -3.12 6.29 23.65
CA TRP A 176 -4.05 5.17 23.92
C TRP A 176 -3.49 4.14 24.92
N GLY A 177 -2.72 4.61 25.92
CA GLY A 177 -2.10 3.75 26.93
C GLY A 177 -0.81 3.06 26.49
N LYS A 178 -0.25 3.38 25.33
CA LYS A 178 1.02 2.87 24.82
C LYS A 178 2.05 3.98 24.68
N ALA A 179 3.23 3.79 25.24
CA ALA A 179 4.35 4.72 25.06
C ALA A 179 5.00 4.53 23.69
N HIS A 180 5.67 5.57 23.18
CA HIS A 180 6.30 5.54 21.85
C HIS A 180 7.32 4.42 21.64
N ASP A 181 7.94 3.93 22.71
CA ASP A 181 8.95 2.85 22.69
C ASP A 181 8.36 1.46 23.05
N PHE A 182 7.02 1.36 23.17
CA PHE A 182 6.36 0.12 23.50
C PHE A 182 6.31 -0.84 22.30
N LEU A 183 6.87 -2.02 22.43
CA LEU A 183 6.90 -3.05 21.37
C LEU A 183 5.73 -4.01 21.45
N GLY A 184 5.30 -4.37 22.66
CA GLY A 184 4.08 -5.16 22.92
C GLY A 184 4.04 -6.52 22.25
N GLN A 185 5.18 -7.19 22.10
CA GLN A 185 5.28 -8.50 21.48
C GLN A 185 5.84 -9.53 22.47
N LYS A 186 5.35 -10.75 22.40
CA LYS A 186 5.82 -11.86 23.24
C LYS A 186 7.29 -12.18 23.01
N GLU A 187 7.76 -12.09 21.78
CA GLU A 187 9.15 -12.30 21.36
C GLU A 187 10.14 -11.34 22.08
N PHE A 188 9.65 -10.19 22.49
CA PHE A 188 10.42 -9.19 23.23
C PHE A 188 10.00 -9.09 24.71
N GLY A 189 9.11 -10.00 25.19
CA GLY A 189 8.48 -9.96 26.52
C GLY A 189 7.23 -9.08 26.57
N ALA A 190 6.22 -9.52 27.32
CA ALA A 190 5.00 -8.73 27.53
C ALA A 190 5.36 -7.37 28.14
N GLY A 191 4.94 -6.28 27.50
CA GLY A 191 5.29 -4.93 27.92
C GLY A 191 6.73 -4.54 27.63
N ALA A 192 7.44 -5.28 26.77
CA ALA A 192 8.80 -4.94 26.41
C ALA A 192 8.85 -3.52 25.82
N ARG A 193 9.80 -2.77 26.28
CA ARG A 193 10.17 -1.46 25.76
C ARG A 193 11.58 -1.56 25.19
N ARG A 194 11.86 -0.75 24.20
CA ARG A 194 13.22 -0.58 23.68
C ARG A 194 13.68 0.83 23.98
N PRO A 195 13.99 1.15 25.28
CA PRO A 195 14.42 2.48 25.66
C PRO A 195 15.76 2.77 24.98
N ARG A 196 15.81 3.86 24.26
CA ARG A 196 17.03 4.47 23.70
C ARG A 196 16.84 5.98 23.70
N GLU A 197 17.93 6.68 23.60
CA GLU A 197 17.85 8.12 23.36
C GLU A 197 17.14 8.39 22.02
N LEU A 198 16.22 9.35 22.05
CA LEU A 198 15.57 9.83 20.84
C LEU A 198 16.61 10.49 19.92
N ARG A 199 16.47 10.23 18.65
CA ARG A 199 17.25 10.95 17.63
C ARG A 199 16.48 12.19 17.18
N GLU A 200 17.15 13.10 16.52
CA GLU A 200 16.45 14.23 15.89
C GLU A 200 15.44 13.71 14.85
N PRO A 201 14.23 14.26 14.79
CA PRO A 201 13.26 13.90 13.76
C PRO A 201 13.85 14.01 12.34
N GLY A 202 13.61 12.99 11.51
CA GLY A 202 14.14 12.91 10.15
C GLY A 202 15.57 12.36 10.04
N THR A 203 16.18 11.88 11.13
CA THR A 203 17.58 11.36 11.10
C THR A 203 17.71 9.88 11.41
N PHE A 204 16.60 9.20 11.71
CA PHE A 204 16.61 7.79 12.10
C PHE A 204 15.31 7.10 11.71
N TYR A 205 15.44 6.01 10.97
CA TYR A 205 14.32 5.14 10.64
C TYR A 205 14.04 4.16 11.77
N GLU A 206 12.82 4.17 12.29
CA GLU A 206 12.34 3.15 13.21
C GLU A 206 10.88 2.81 12.92
N TYR A 207 10.65 1.56 12.49
CA TYR A 207 9.29 1.06 12.30
C TYR A 207 8.56 1.02 13.65
N ASN A 208 7.49 1.82 13.81
CA ASN A 208 6.86 2.05 15.10
C ASN A 208 5.34 2.23 14.97
N ASP A 209 4.58 1.42 15.70
CA ASP A 209 3.12 1.45 15.63
C ASP A 209 2.51 2.64 16.38
N VAL A 210 3.07 3.01 17.54
CA VAL A 210 2.50 4.11 18.35
C VAL A 210 2.67 5.45 17.64
N ARG A 211 3.82 5.68 17.01
CA ARG A 211 4.08 6.88 16.21
C ARG A 211 3.15 6.97 15.00
N ILE A 212 2.80 5.82 14.38
CA ILE A 212 1.83 5.80 13.29
C ILE A 212 0.39 5.97 13.79
N ASN A 213 0.06 5.50 14.99
CA ASN A 213 -1.24 5.83 15.61
C ASN A 213 -1.35 7.36 15.88
N ARG A 214 -0.24 7.99 16.32
CA ARG A 214 -0.17 9.45 16.45
C ARG A 214 -0.38 10.15 15.11
N PHE A 215 0.21 9.62 14.05
CA PHE A 215 0.02 10.15 12.70
C PHE A 215 -1.45 10.02 12.23
N ALA A 216 -2.11 8.89 12.49
CA ALA A 216 -3.53 8.71 12.18
C ALA A 216 -4.41 9.74 12.91
N LEU A 217 -4.13 10.02 14.19
CA LEU A 217 -4.80 11.06 14.93
C LEU A 217 -4.55 12.45 14.33
N SER A 218 -3.33 12.72 13.86
CA SER A 218 -3.01 14.00 13.22
C SER A 218 -3.79 14.19 11.92
N LEU A 219 -3.96 13.13 11.11
CA LEU A 219 -4.82 13.18 9.91
C LEU A 219 -6.28 13.44 10.27
N LEU A 220 -6.82 12.79 11.34
CA LEU A 220 -8.16 13.08 11.82
C LEU A 220 -8.31 14.57 12.14
N ARG A 221 -7.34 15.20 12.82
CA ARG A 221 -7.35 16.65 13.14
C ARG A 221 -7.37 17.51 11.86
N VAL A 222 -6.56 17.16 10.86
CA VAL A 222 -6.50 17.89 9.57
C VAL A 222 -7.82 17.79 8.80
N PHE A 223 -8.46 16.63 8.80
CA PHE A 223 -9.74 16.45 8.12
C PHE A 223 -10.94 16.98 8.91
N GLY A 224 -10.83 17.12 10.23
CA GLY A 224 -11.96 17.45 11.09
C GLY A 224 -13.03 16.34 11.18
N ARG A 225 -12.70 15.12 10.72
CA ARG A 225 -13.58 13.95 10.75
C ARG A 225 -12.79 12.65 10.81
N SER A 226 -13.46 11.53 11.05
CA SER A 226 -12.80 10.24 11.22
C SER A 226 -12.05 9.81 9.94
N VAL A 227 -10.86 9.23 10.09
CA VAL A 227 -10.07 8.68 8.97
C VAL A 227 -10.84 7.60 8.19
N PRO A 228 -11.61 6.68 8.82
CA PRO A 228 -12.47 5.75 8.09
C PRO A 228 -13.48 6.40 7.16
N ASP A 229 -14.10 7.53 7.58
CA ASP A 229 -15.05 8.24 6.73
C ASP A 229 -14.36 8.88 5.53
N VAL A 230 -13.18 9.49 5.74
CA VAL A 230 -12.37 10.01 4.62
C VAL A 230 -11.99 8.88 3.67
N PHE A 231 -11.53 7.75 4.20
CA PHE A 231 -11.11 6.60 3.39
C PHE A 231 -12.29 6.02 2.59
N ARG A 232 -13.49 5.94 3.20
CA ARG A 232 -14.70 5.49 2.52
C ARG A 232 -15.04 6.39 1.34
N ASP A 233 -15.17 7.71 1.60
CA ASP A 233 -15.75 8.65 0.65
C ASP A 233 -14.76 9.02 -0.45
N GLU A 234 -13.49 9.16 -0.11
CA GLU A 234 -12.46 9.73 -0.97
C GLU A 234 -11.56 8.68 -1.65
N VAL A 235 -11.59 7.43 -1.16
CA VAL A 235 -10.77 6.35 -1.71
C VAL A 235 -11.63 5.16 -2.13
N MET A 236 -12.33 4.52 -1.18
CA MET A 236 -12.99 3.25 -1.42
C MET A 236 -14.19 3.37 -2.37
N ALA A 237 -15.00 4.41 -2.23
CA ALA A 237 -16.12 4.68 -3.13
C ALA A 237 -15.63 5.00 -4.56
N PRO A 238 -14.66 5.91 -4.78
CA PRO A 238 -14.08 6.17 -6.11
C PRO A 238 -13.52 4.94 -6.80
N ILE A 239 -12.83 4.05 -6.08
CA ILE A 239 -12.26 2.83 -6.68
C ILE A 239 -13.29 1.68 -6.79
N GLY A 240 -14.55 1.92 -6.44
CA GLY A 240 -15.63 0.93 -6.54
C GLY A 240 -15.46 -0.27 -5.60
N ALA A 241 -14.87 -0.07 -4.44
CA ALA A 241 -14.75 -1.10 -3.41
C ALA A 241 -16.10 -1.48 -2.81
N SER A 242 -16.17 -2.62 -2.14
CA SER A 242 -17.38 -3.06 -1.44
C SER A 242 -17.61 -2.26 -0.17
N ASP A 243 -18.81 -2.42 0.42
CA ASP A 243 -19.16 -1.81 1.70
C ASP A 243 -18.87 -2.77 2.89
N SER A 244 -18.15 -3.89 2.66
CA SER A 244 -17.94 -4.93 3.67
C SER A 244 -16.76 -4.63 4.60
N TRP A 245 -15.78 -3.81 4.17
CA TRP A 245 -14.62 -3.48 4.97
C TRP A 245 -14.97 -2.63 6.20
N ARG A 246 -14.10 -2.64 7.21
CA ARG A 246 -14.20 -1.85 8.45
C ARG A 246 -12.83 -1.31 8.81
N TRP A 247 -12.77 -0.11 9.39
CA TRP A 247 -11.59 0.38 10.07
C TRP A 247 -11.99 0.67 11.52
N ILE A 248 -11.67 -0.26 12.38
CA ILE A 248 -12.21 -0.32 13.74
C ILE A 248 -11.24 0.41 14.69
N PRO A 249 -11.72 1.38 15.48
CA PRO A 249 -10.90 2.08 16.48
C PRO A 249 -10.58 1.19 17.68
N TYR A 250 -9.63 1.62 18.50
CA TYR A 250 -9.52 1.11 19.87
C TYR A 250 -10.65 1.67 20.73
N GLY A 251 -11.04 0.91 21.78
CA GLY A 251 -12.13 1.31 22.66
C GLY A 251 -11.88 2.62 23.43
N ASN A 252 -10.61 2.96 23.64
CA ASN A 252 -10.19 4.19 24.32
C ASN A 252 -9.67 5.29 23.35
N ALA A 253 -9.81 5.09 22.04
CA ALA A 253 -9.28 6.01 21.03
C ALA A 253 -10.36 6.95 20.50
N THR A 254 -10.83 7.86 21.34
CA THR A 254 -11.79 8.92 20.98
C THR A 254 -11.20 10.30 21.27
N VAL A 255 -11.57 11.28 20.47
CA VAL A 255 -11.19 12.68 20.63
C VAL A 255 -12.35 13.60 20.31
N GLU A 256 -12.37 14.78 20.94
CA GLU A 256 -13.36 15.82 20.62
C GLU A 256 -12.91 16.58 19.36
N VAL A 257 -13.85 16.75 18.44
CA VAL A 257 -13.72 17.57 17.22
C VAL A 257 -15.01 18.37 17.06
N ASP A 258 -14.93 19.67 17.12
CA ASP A 258 -16.08 20.59 16.97
C ASP A 258 -17.30 20.22 17.85
N GLY A 259 -17.03 19.76 19.09
CA GLY A 259 -18.05 19.37 20.05
C GLY A 259 -18.64 17.97 19.84
N ALA A 260 -18.11 17.19 18.89
CA ALA A 260 -18.48 15.80 18.68
C ALA A 260 -17.35 14.85 19.08
N THR A 261 -17.69 13.74 19.73
CA THR A 261 -16.73 12.68 20.03
C THR A 261 -16.49 11.84 18.77
N VAL A 262 -15.27 11.91 18.24
CA VAL A 262 -14.86 11.22 17.00
C VAL A 262 -13.85 10.10 17.33
N PRO A 263 -14.07 8.87 16.83
CA PRO A 263 -13.12 7.80 17.02
C PRO A 263 -11.88 7.98 16.14
N SER A 264 -10.70 7.81 16.74
CA SER A 264 -9.44 7.72 16.03
C SER A 264 -9.08 6.26 15.78
N VAL A 265 -8.42 5.98 14.67
CA VAL A 265 -8.01 4.61 14.31
C VAL A 265 -6.51 4.42 14.46
N SER A 266 -6.09 3.15 14.59
CA SER A 266 -4.68 2.81 14.51
C SER A 266 -4.21 2.68 13.06
N GLY A 267 -2.96 3.04 12.82
CA GLY A 267 -2.26 2.74 11.58
C GLY A 267 -1.57 1.38 11.57
N GLY A 268 -1.77 0.58 12.60
CA GLY A 268 -1.32 -0.78 12.72
C GLY A 268 -2.14 -1.44 13.82
N THR A 269 -2.55 -2.66 13.60
CA THR A 269 -3.58 -3.33 14.40
C THR A 269 -3.03 -4.36 15.35
N ARG A 270 -1.90 -4.09 15.95
CA ARG A 270 -1.24 -5.03 16.82
C ARG A 270 -2.07 -5.35 18.08
N TRP A 271 -2.85 -4.38 18.55
CA TRP A 271 -3.64 -4.48 19.77
C TRP A 271 -5.15 -4.49 19.49
N GLY A 272 -5.56 -5.20 18.46
CA GLY A 272 -6.95 -5.29 18.02
C GLY A 272 -7.41 -4.07 17.23
N GLY A 273 -8.66 -4.05 16.80
CA GLY A 273 -9.20 -3.04 15.90
C GLY A 273 -8.55 -3.06 14.52
N GLY A 274 -8.37 -1.87 13.92
CA GLY A 274 -7.70 -1.66 12.62
C GLY A 274 -8.54 -2.05 11.42
N VAL A 275 -7.89 -2.22 10.27
CA VAL A 275 -8.59 -2.50 9.01
C VAL A 275 -8.89 -3.98 8.88
N TRP A 276 -10.17 -4.29 8.73
CA TRP A 276 -10.69 -5.60 8.33
C TRP A 276 -11.28 -5.46 6.95
N ILE A 277 -10.79 -6.22 6.00
CA ILE A 277 -11.09 -6.02 4.58
C ILE A 277 -10.89 -7.34 3.82
N ASN A 278 -11.61 -7.52 2.72
CA ASN A 278 -11.47 -8.64 1.82
C ASN A 278 -10.30 -8.45 0.83
N SER A 279 -9.91 -9.53 0.15
CA SER A 279 -8.78 -9.51 -0.78
C SER A 279 -9.05 -8.70 -2.05
N PHE A 280 -10.30 -8.64 -2.53
CA PHE A 280 -10.65 -7.83 -3.71
C PHE A 280 -10.50 -6.33 -3.45
N ASP A 281 -10.99 -5.87 -2.30
CA ASP A 281 -10.90 -4.45 -1.95
C ASP A 281 -9.44 -4.04 -1.71
N LEU A 282 -8.62 -4.91 -1.11
CA LEU A 282 -7.17 -4.70 -1.01
C LEU A 282 -6.50 -4.62 -2.38
N ALA A 283 -6.89 -5.50 -3.30
CA ALA A 283 -6.35 -5.51 -4.65
C ALA A 283 -6.70 -4.22 -5.42
N ARG A 284 -7.91 -3.64 -5.21
CA ARG A 284 -8.29 -2.35 -5.78
C ARG A 284 -7.39 -1.22 -5.29
N VAL A 285 -7.04 -1.20 -4.01
CA VAL A 285 -6.07 -0.22 -3.49
C VAL A 285 -4.69 -0.42 -4.12
N GLY A 286 -4.21 -1.66 -4.21
CA GLY A 286 -2.95 -1.97 -4.91
C GLY A 286 -2.98 -1.50 -6.37
N TYR A 287 -4.09 -1.74 -7.06
CA TYR A 287 -4.27 -1.32 -8.45
C TYR A 287 -4.35 0.20 -8.62
N LEU A 288 -5.00 0.92 -7.70
CA LEU A 288 -4.96 2.39 -7.66
C LEU A 288 -3.51 2.91 -7.63
N TRP A 289 -2.67 2.32 -6.80
CA TRP A 289 -1.26 2.69 -6.69
C TRP A 289 -0.45 2.28 -7.93
N LEU A 290 -0.72 1.13 -8.52
CA LEU A 290 -0.16 0.70 -9.80
C LEU A 290 -0.49 1.74 -10.91
N ARG A 291 -1.67 2.33 -10.88
CA ARG A 291 -2.14 3.37 -11.83
C ARG A 291 -1.72 4.78 -11.44
N GLY A 292 -0.73 4.94 -10.57
CA GLY A 292 -0.22 6.26 -10.19
C GLY A 292 -1.25 7.15 -9.51
N GLY A 293 -2.20 6.56 -8.79
CA GLY A 293 -3.26 7.26 -8.05
C GLY A 293 -4.49 7.65 -8.88
N VAL A 294 -4.67 7.04 -10.05
CA VAL A 294 -5.83 7.27 -10.93
C VAL A 294 -6.72 6.02 -10.98
N TRP A 295 -8.03 6.22 -10.98
CA TRP A 295 -9.02 5.18 -11.22
C TRP A 295 -10.02 5.65 -12.29
N GLY A 296 -9.99 5.01 -13.45
CA GLY A 296 -10.67 5.54 -14.63
C GLY A 296 -10.14 6.94 -14.97
N GLU A 297 -11.02 7.92 -15.01
CA GLU A 297 -10.67 9.33 -15.21
C GLU A 297 -10.41 10.09 -13.91
N GLN A 298 -10.74 9.50 -12.76
CA GLN A 298 -10.65 10.16 -11.46
C GLN A 298 -9.25 10.05 -10.86
N ARG A 299 -8.66 11.19 -10.51
CA ARG A 299 -7.45 11.25 -9.70
C ARG A 299 -7.79 11.20 -8.22
N VAL A 300 -7.52 10.07 -7.60
CA VAL A 300 -7.74 9.83 -6.17
C VAL A 300 -6.54 10.31 -5.36
N VAL A 301 -5.33 10.02 -5.84
CA VAL A 301 -4.06 10.41 -5.21
C VAL A 301 -3.20 11.16 -6.23
N PRO A 302 -2.58 12.32 -5.88
CA PRO A 302 -1.73 13.06 -6.82
C PRO A 302 -0.52 12.25 -7.30
N ALA A 303 -0.19 12.31 -8.59
CA ALA A 303 0.94 11.60 -9.17
C ALA A 303 2.29 11.97 -8.51
N ALA A 304 2.47 13.25 -8.16
CA ALA A 304 3.66 13.72 -7.45
C ALA A 304 3.79 13.08 -6.06
N TYR A 305 2.66 12.91 -5.35
CA TYR A 305 2.65 12.22 -4.06
C TYR A 305 2.99 10.73 -4.22
N VAL A 306 2.40 10.03 -5.20
CA VAL A 306 2.72 8.62 -5.48
C VAL A 306 4.21 8.46 -5.77
N LYS A 307 4.78 9.33 -6.61
CA LYS A 307 6.23 9.31 -6.90
C LYS A 307 7.06 9.52 -5.65
N ALA A 308 6.73 10.49 -4.81
CA ALA A 308 7.44 10.73 -3.55
C ALA A 308 7.28 9.54 -2.58
N ALA A 309 6.09 8.94 -2.51
CA ALA A 309 5.79 7.81 -1.65
C ALA A 309 6.59 6.54 -2.01
N LEU A 310 6.90 6.36 -3.28
CA LEU A 310 7.69 5.23 -3.78
C LEU A 310 9.21 5.56 -3.92
N THR A 311 9.63 6.67 -3.31
CA THR A 311 11.04 7.06 -3.21
C THR A 311 11.52 6.79 -1.78
N PRO A 312 12.59 5.98 -1.57
CA PRO A 312 13.07 5.68 -0.23
C PRO A 312 13.72 6.90 0.43
N SER A 313 13.68 6.93 1.76
CA SER A 313 14.48 7.90 2.52
C SER A 313 15.95 7.49 2.60
N ALA A 314 16.79 8.41 3.06
CA ALA A 314 18.21 8.12 3.31
C ALA A 314 18.40 7.09 4.44
N HIS A 315 17.49 7.06 5.42
CA HIS A 315 17.60 6.23 6.62
C HIS A 315 16.78 4.94 6.53
N GLY A 316 15.78 4.89 5.64
CA GLY A 316 14.95 3.71 5.36
C GLY A 316 15.00 3.30 3.87
N PRO A 317 16.12 2.73 3.39
CA PRO A 317 16.33 2.50 1.95
C PRO A 317 15.39 1.48 1.31
N ASP A 318 14.63 0.74 2.11
CA ASP A 318 13.62 -0.23 1.66
C ASP A 318 12.19 0.21 2.00
N TYR A 319 12.02 1.50 2.37
CA TYR A 319 10.74 2.03 2.83
C TYR A 319 10.49 3.44 2.29
N GLY A 320 9.28 3.67 1.79
CA GLY A 320 8.81 4.97 1.34
C GLY A 320 7.77 5.54 2.29
N PHE A 321 6.74 6.20 1.75
CA PHE A 321 5.64 6.72 2.58
C PHE A 321 4.68 5.58 2.98
N LEU A 322 5.06 4.84 4.02
CA LEU A 322 4.33 3.70 4.57
C LEU A 322 4.14 2.54 3.56
N TRP A 323 5.00 2.46 2.55
CA TRP A 323 5.11 1.37 1.59
C TRP A 323 6.47 0.71 1.68
N TRP A 324 6.51 -0.62 1.60
CA TRP A 324 7.73 -1.40 1.43
C TRP A 324 8.19 -1.30 -0.02
N LEU A 325 9.47 -0.99 -0.22
CA LEU A 325 10.09 -0.79 -1.55
C LEU A 325 11.14 -1.85 -1.80
N ASP A 326 11.34 -2.21 -3.07
CA ASP A 326 12.39 -3.16 -3.46
C ASP A 326 13.58 -2.53 -4.19
N THR A 327 13.80 -1.24 -4.01
CA THR A 327 14.85 -0.46 -4.71
C THR A 327 16.27 -1.05 -4.62
N LYS A 328 16.50 -1.96 -3.67
CA LYS A 328 17.77 -2.67 -3.46
C LYS A 328 17.66 -4.18 -3.68
N GLY A 329 16.53 -4.69 -4.17
CA GLY A 329 16.29 -6.12 -4.36
C GLY A 329 16.33 -6.95 -3.07
N ARG A 330 16.01 -6.35 -1.91
CA ARG A 330 16.11 -7.01 -0.60
C ARG A 330 14.78 -7.49 -0.05
N ASN A 331 13.71 -6.84 -0.43
CA ASN A 331 12.37 -7.22 0.02
C ASN A 331 11.83 -8.41 -0.78
N TRP A 332 12.10 -8.42 -2.07
CA TRP A 332 11.67 -9.50 -2.98
C TRP A 332 12.81 -9.83 -3.97
N PRO A 333 13.85 -10.57 -3.52
CA PRO A 333 15.00 -10.87 -4.35
C PRO A 333 14.63 -11.57 -5.66
N GLY A 334 15.19 -11.08 -6.77
CA GLY A 334 14.92 -11.60 -8.12
C GLY A 334 13.68 -11.00 -8.81
N LEU A 335 13.02 -10.02 -8.17
CA LEU A 335 11.92 -9.27 -8.76
C LEU A 335 12.36 -7.85 -9.17
N PRO A 336 11.58 -7.12 -10.01
CA PRO A 336 11.92 -5.78 -10.43
C PRO A 336 12.12 -4.82 -9.25
N THR A 337 13.16 -4.00 -9.32
CA THR A 337 13.53 -3.07 -8.23
C THR A 337 12.56 -1.89 -8.06
N ASN A 338 11.61 -1.72 -8.98
CA ASN A 338 10.49 -0.77 -8.85
C ASN A 338 9.23 -1.42 -8.24
N ALA A 339 9.29 -2.70 -7.86
CA ALA A 339 8.22 -3.34 -7.12
C ALA A 339 8.07 -2.73 -5.74
N PHE A 340 6.85 -2.70 -5.26
CA PHE A 340 6.53 -2.19 -3.92
C PHE A 340 5.33 -2.95 -3.34
N GLY A 341 5.08 -2.76 -2.06
CA GLY A 341 3.96 -3.47 -1.45
C GLY A 341 3.63 -3.02 -0.04
N ALA A 342 2.50 -3.51 0.45
CA ALA A 342 2.07 -3.40 1.83
C ALA A 342 2.19 -4.75 2.51
N ARG A 343 2.70 -4.77 3.75
CA ARG A 343 2.87 -6.00 4.56
C ARG A 343 2.22 -5.84 5.92
N GLY A 344 1.58 -6.90 6.38
CA GLY A 344 0.98 -6.99 7.70
C GLY A 344 1.29 -8.31 8.39
N ALA A 345 1.26 -8.30 9.72
CA ALA A 345 1.47 -9.49 10.53
C ALA A 345 0.51 -10.63 10.13
N GLY A 346 0.87 -11.87 10.43
CA GLY A 346 0.09 -13.06 10.02
C GLY A 346 0.23 -13.43 8.55
N GLY A 347 1.13 -12.77 7.80
CA GLY A 347 1.33 -13.04 6.39
C GLY A 347 0.23 -12.40 5.52
N ASN A 348 0.06 -11.10 5.63
CA ASN A 348 -0.85 -10.31 4.78
C ASN A 348 -0.02 -9.41 3.88
N THR A 349 -0.06 -9.62 2.56
CA THR A 349 0.74 -8.85 1.60
C THR A 349 -0.10 -8.40 0.41
N VAL A 350 0.08 -7.14 0.03
CA VAL A 350 -0.29 -6.59 -1.28
C VAL A 350 1.00 -6.28 -2.00
N PHE A 351 1.28 -6.98 -3.08
CA PHE A 351 2.47 -6.78 -3.93
C PHE A 351 2.06 -6.12 -5.23
N VAL A 352 2.84 -5.15 -5.67
CA VAL A 352 2.62 -4.38 -6.90
C VAL A 352 3.89 -4.38 -7.74
N SER A 353 3.78 -4.81 -8.99
CA SER A 353 4.88 -4.78 -9.96
C SER A 353 4.50 -3.92 -11.17
N PRO A 354 5.01 -2.68 -11.27
CA PRO A 354 4.72 -1.80 -12.40
C PRO A 354 5.18 -2.36 -13.74
N ASP A 355 6.37 -2.98 -13.80
CA ASP A 355 6.93 -3.54 -15.05
C ASP A 355 6.06 -4.65 -15.66
N HIS A 356 5.28 -5.35 -14.82
CA HIS A 356 4.43 -6.45 -15.26
C HIS A 356 2.95 -6.12 -15.28
N ASP A 357 2.59 -4.86 -14.96
CA ASP A 357 1.19 -4.44 -14.79
C ASP A 357 0.40 -5.41 -13.91
N LEU A 358 0.96 -5.69 -12.72
CA LEU A 358 0.58 -6.81 -11.87
C LEU A 358 0.30 -6.34 -10.43
N VAL A 359 -0.79 -6.85 -9.85
CA VAL A 359 -1.07 -6.80 -8.41
C VAL A 359 -1.32 -8.21 -7.90
N ILE A 360 -0.68 -8.57 -6.78
CA ILE A 360 -0.93 -9.83 -6.08
C ILE A 360 -1.36 -9.49 -4.64
N VAL A 361 -2.47 -10.07 -4.21
CA VAL A 361 -2.84 -10.11 -2.80
C VAL A 361 -2.67 -11.53 -2.31
N TRP A 362 -1.91 -11.70 -1.21
CA TRP A 362 -1.78 -12.98 -0.56
C TRP A 362 -1.95 -12.81 0.95
N ARG A 363 -2.95 -13.48 1.47
CA ARG A 363 -3.36 -13.36 2.86
C ARG A 363 -3.13 -14.66 3.61
N TRP A 364 -2.76 -14.53 4.88
CA TRP A 364 -2.52 -15.64 5.79
C TRP A 364 -1.48 -16.63 5.27
N HIS A 365 -0.40 -16.10 4.69
CA HIS A 365 0.77 -16.90 4.29
C HIS A 365 1.76 -17.07 5.46
N SER A 366 2.75 -17.90 5.31
CA SER A 366 3.72 -18.27 6.36
C SER A 366 4.48 -17.07 6.97
N GLY A 367 4.39 -15.88 6.38
CA GLY A 367 5.10 -14.69 6.84
C GLY A 367 6.61 -14.70 6.56
N ALA A 368 7.15 -15.82 6.07
CA ALA A 368 8.56 -15.90 5.68
C ALA A 368 8.81 -15.07 4.41
N ARG A 369 9.77 -14.14 4.47
CA ARG A 369 10.12 -13.29 3.32
C ARG A 369 10.57 -14.10 2.10
N SER A 370 11.14 -15.28 2.30
CA SER A 370 11.49 -16.18 1.21
C SER A 370 10.27 -16.78 0.51
N ALA A 371 9.19 -17.02 1.23
CA ALA A 371 7.97 -17.61 0.66
C ALA A 371 7.24 -16.59 -0.22
N ASP A 372 7.07 -15.35 0.25
CA ASP A 372 6.39 -14.32 -0.56
C ASP A 372 7.22 -13.94 -1.80
N ALA A 373 8.53 -13.78 -1.66
CA ALA A 373 9.40 -13.56 -2.82
C ALA A 373 9.36 -14.71 -3.83
N THR A 374 9.31 -15.97 -3.37
CA THR A 374 9.21 -17.13 -4.26
C THR A 374 7.88 -17.16 -4.99
N PHE A 375 6.77 -16.99 -4.28
CA PHE A 375 5.45 -16.96 -4.91
C PHE A 375 5.33 -15.87 -5.97
N PHE A 376 5.74 -14.64 -5.64
CA PHE A 376 5.64 -13.52 -6.57
C PHE A 376 6.54 -13.70 -7.78
N ARG A 377 7.73 -14.28 -7.59
CA ARG A 377 8.63 -14.63 -8.71
C ARG A 377 8.01 -15.70 -9.60
N MET A 378 7.42 -16.76 -9.06
CA MET A 378 6.74 -17.79 -9.86
C MET A 378 5.60 -17.19 -10.70
N VAL A 379 4.84 -16.22 -10.15
CA VAL A 379 3.80 -15.51 -10.90
C VAL A 379 4.40 -14.67 -12.02
N VAL A 380 5.51 -13.97 -11.78
CA VAL A 380 6.22 -13.17 -12.79
C VAL A 380 6.81 -14.07 -13.88
N GLU A 381 7.43 -15.19 -13.52
CA GLU A 381 7.96 -16.18 -14.46
C GLU A 381 6.86 -16.79 -15.35
N ALA A 382 5.61 -16.83 -14.89
CA ALA A 382 4.48 -17.22 -15.72
C ALA A 382 4.12 -16.17 -16.79
N ILE A 383 4.51 -14.88 -16.60
CA ILE A 383 4.34 -13.82 -17.59
C ILE A 383 5.39 -13.93 -18.69
N ASP A 384 6.66 -14.07 -18.30
CA ASP A 384 7.79 -13.99 -19.23
C ASP A 384 8.00 -15.28 -20.07
N GLY A 385 7.19 -16.29 -19.83
CA GLY A 385 7.32 -17.59 -20.49
C GLY A 385 8.63 -18.31 -20.16
N GLY A 386 9.35 -17.84 -19.12
CA GLY A 386 10.63 -18.38 -18.68
C GLY A 386 11.79 -18.09 -19.64
N LYS A 387 11.81 -16.90 -20.24
CA LYS A 387 12.94 -16.40 -21.06
C LYS A 387 14.11 -16.03 -20.15
#